data_c90ce6e8e1198bec26ca6d344b248c9d
#
_entry.id   c90ce6e8e1198bec26ca6d344b248c9d
#
_cell.length_a   1.000
_cell.length_b   1.000
_cell.length_c   1.000
_cell.angle_alpha   90.00
_cell.angle_beta   90.00
_cell.angle_gamma   90.00
#
_symmetry.space_group_name_H-M   'P 1'
#
loop_
_entity.id
_entity.type
_entity.pdbx_description
1 polymer ?
#
loop_
_entity_poly.entity_id
_entity_poly.type
_entity_poly.pdbx_seq_one_letter_code
_entity_poly.pdbx_strand_id
1 'polypeptide(L)'
;NLIGSAGRLFNAYETAISFLKEHFKNETDHTDLKKFFVYLYRKLKFIQIETPEINDALKIFETINERGVGLNPMDLLKNLLFRQVDRNDFNSLKSKWQTLIQLLEKNNEKPLRFLRYFIMSNYKVNNQRGEEVIREEEIYKWFIKTENIAQCNYEKQPFEFVDLLIENANSYINFFKGLNKDGTKNVNLDNIVKLG
;
A
#
# COMPACT_ATOMS: atom_id res chain seq x y z
N ASN A 1 3.40 21.99 1.49
CA ASN A 1 2.49 20.87 1.19
C ASN A 1 2.98 19.62 1.94
N LEU A 2 2.23 19.21 2.94
CA LEU A 2 2.47 17.94 3.64
C LEU A 2 2.06 16.79 2.71
N ILE A 3 3.03 15.94 2.32
CA ILE A 3 2.81 14.80 1.42
C ILE A 3 2.75 13.52 2.26
N GLY A 4 1.94 12.53 1.84
CA GLY A 4 1.84 11.23 2.49
C GLY A 4 0.87 11.19 3.68
N SER A 5 1.16 10.33 4.68
CA SER A 5 0.29 10.08 5.84
C SER A 5 0.04 11.32 6.70
N ALA A 6 1.06 12.17 6.88
CA ALA A 6 0.93 13.43 7.62
C ALA A 6 -0.03 14.40 6.92
N GLY A 7 0.03 14.50 5.59
CA GLY A 7 -0.90 15.31 4.81
C GLY A 7 -2.35 14.82 4.90
N ARG A 8 -2.55 13.51 4.84
CA ARG A 8 -3.91 12.91 5.02
C ARG A 8 -4.47 13.18 6.43
N LEU A 9 -3.65 13.05 7.45
CA LEU A 9 -4.05 13.33 8.83
C LEU A 9 -4.42 14.82 9.02
N PHE A 10 -3.59 15.72 8.47
CA PHE A 10 -3.85 17.16 8.49
C PHE A 10 -5.16 17.50 7.76
N ASN A 11 -5.38 16.96 6.58
CA ASN A 11 -6.62 17.18 5.82
C ASN A 11 -7.85 16.65 6.57
N ALA A 12 -7.75 15.50 7.22
CA ALA A 12 -8.83 14.95 8.05
C ALA A 12 -9.13 15.88 9.25
N TYR A 13 -8.09 16.41 9.90
CA TYR A 13 -8.24 17.38 10.97
C TYR A 13 -8.91 18.67 10.48
N GLU A 14 -8.45 19.25 9.38
CA GLU A 14 -9.06 20.45 8.79
C GLU A 14 -10.53 20.23 8.40
N THR A 15 -10.85 19.06 7.84
CA THR A 15 -12.23 18.67 7.52
C THR A 15 -13.10 18.62 8.76
N ALA A 16 -12.62 17.99 9.84
CA ALA A 16 -13.35 17.91 11.11
C ALA A 16 -13.58 19.29 11.73
N ILE A 17 -12.55 20.14 11.75
CA ILE A 17 -12.66 21.51 12.28
C ILE A 17 -13.63 22.35 11.43
N SER A 18 -13.54 22.26 10.10
CA SER A 18 -14.47 22.96 9.20
C SER A 18 -15.91 22.55 9.40
N PHE A 19 -16.15 21.23 9.54
CA PHE A 19 -17.47 20.70 9.86
C PHE A 19 -18.00 21.28 11.18
N LEU A 20 -17.22 21.23 12.24
CA LEU A 20 -17.65 21.78 13.54
C LEU A 20 -17.96 23.27 13.49
N LYS A 21 -17.08 24.06 12.83
CA LYS A 21 -17.26 25.50 12.68
C LYS A 21 -18.51 25.83 11.88
N GLU A 22 -18.80 25.08 10.81
CA GLU A 22 -19.96 25.33 9.95
C GLU A 22 -21.25 24.91 10.65
N HIS A 23 -21.25 23.74 11.29
CA HIS A 23 -22.45 23.16 11.90
C HIS A 23 -22.91 23.90 13.15
N PHE A 24 -21.96 24.45 13.94
CA PHE A 24 -22.22 25.14 15.19
C PHE A 24 -21.93 26.66 15.13
N LYS A 25 -21.83 27.24 13.93
CA LYS A 25 -21.47 28.67 13.74
C LYS A 25 -22.42 29.68 14.39
N ASN A 26 -23.69 29.32 14.61
CA ASN A 26 -24.74 30.21 15.13
C ASN A 26 -24.97 30.00 16.63
N GLU A 27 -24.19 29.18 17.31
CA GLU A 27 -24.34 28.94 18.74
C GLU A 27 -23.63 30.00 19.59
N THR A 28 -24.33 30.59 20.53
CA THR A 28 -23.79 31.56 21.47
C THR A 28 -23.33 30.92 22.79
N ASP A 29 -23.93 29.79 23.19
CA ASP A 29 -23.70 29.13 24.48
C ASP A 29 -23.03 27.73 24.37
N HIS A 30 -22.73 27.28 23.18
CA HIS A 30 -22.15 25.98 22.87
C HIS A 30 -22.95 24.77 23.37
N THR A 31 -24.25 24.90 23.60
CA THR A 31 -25.09 23.84 24.15
C THR A 31 -25.18 22.63 23.20
N ASP A 32 -25.42 22.85 21.91
CA ASP A 32 -25.56 21.76 20.93
C ASP A 32 -24.21 21.14 20.61
N LEU A 33 -23.14 21.91 20.59
CA LEU A 33 -21.77 21.40 20.52
C LEU A 33 -21.45 20.46 21.70
N LYS A 34 -21.84 20.85 22.93
CA LYS A 34 -21.69 19.98 24.12
C LYS A 34 -22.53 18.70 23.99
N LYS A 35 -23.78 18.79 23.54
CA LYS A 35 -24.63 17.61 23.28
C LYS A 35 -24.01 16.69 22.23
N PHE A 36 -23.46 17.25 21.16
CA PHE A 36 -22.78 16.50 20.13
C PHE A 36 -21.57 15.71 20.68
N PHE A 37 -20.72 16.33 21.50
CA PHE A 37 -19.61 15.64 22.16
C PHE A 37 -20.07 14.57 23.14
N VAL A 38 -21.10 14.85 23.93
CA VAL A 38 -21.70 13.84 24.84
C VAL A 38 -22.26 12.66 24.05
N TYR A 39 -22.91 12.91 22.92
CA TYR A 39 -23.40 11.87 22.04
C TYR A 39 -22.25 11.02 21.49
N LEU A 40 -21.20 11.64 20.95
CA LEU A 40 -20.00 10.95 20.46
C LEU A 40 -19.38 10.08 21.56
N TYR A 41 -19.13 10.66 22.73
CA TYR A 41 -18.53 9.95 23.86
C TYR A 41 -19.35 8.74 24.33
N ARG A 42 -20.67 8.84 24.33
CA ARG A 42 -21.57 7.77 24.78
C ARG A 42 -21.86 6.72 23.71
N LYS A 43 -21.84 7.10 22.45
CA LYS A 43 -22.28 6.23 21.33
C LYS A 43 -21.12 5.63 20.54
N LEU A 44 -19.98 6.31 20.46
CA LEU A 44 -18.77 5.71 19.87
C LEU A 44 -18.24 4.62 20.79
N LYS A 45 -18.06 3.44 20.21
CA LYS A 45 -17.44 2.29 20.89
C LYS A 45 -16.17 1.96 20.16
N PHE A 46 -15.08 1.80 20.90
CA PHE A 46 -13.79 1.36 20.39
C PHE A 46 -13.49 -0.03 20.96
N ILE A 47 -12.92 -0.88 20.12
CA ILE A 47 -12.34 -2.14 20.55
C ILE A 47 -10.82 -1.95 20.46
N GLN A 48 -10.15 -1.98 21.60
CA GLN A 48 -8.70 -2.00 21.69
C GLN A 48 -8.26 -3.45 21.79
N ILE A 49 -7.39 -3.89 20.88
CA ILE A 49 -6.82 -5.23 20.88
C ILE A 49 -5.31 -5.07 21.06
N GLU A 50 -4.81 -5.58 22.16
CA GLU A 50 -3.38 -5.61 22.46
C GLU A 50 -2.84 -7.00 22.15
N THR A 51 -1.72 -7.06 21.46
CA THR A 51 -1.05 -8.32 21.10
C THR A 51 0.41 -8.25 21.51
N PRO A 52 0.97 -9.33 22.08
CA PRO A 52 2.39 -9.36 22.47
C PRO A 52 3.32 -9.34 21.26
N GLU A 53 2.85 -9.89 20.12
CA GLU A 53 3.63 -10.06 18.91
C GLU A 53 3.05 -9.26 17.73
N ILE A 54 3.95 -8.67 16.91
CA ILE A 54 3.57 -7.95 15.70
C ILE A 54 2.82 -8.86 14.72
N ASN A 55 3.23 -10.12 14.63
CA ASN A 55 2.63 -11.11 13.74
C ASN A 55 1.15 -11.36 14.08
N ASP A 56 0.79 -11.39 15.35
CA ASP A 56 -0.59 -11.58 15.77
C ASP A 56 -1.42 -10.33 15.48
N ALA A 57 -0.86 -9.14 15.69
CA ALA A 57 -1.50 -7.89 15.30
C ALA A 57 -1.81 -7.84 13.80
N LEU A 58 -0.88 -8.27 12.95
CA LEU A 58 -1.05 -8.33 11.49
C LEU A 58 -2.13 -9.33 11.08
N LYS A 59 -2.16 -10.54 11.68
CA LYS A 59 -3.21 -11.54 11.43
C LYS A 59 -4.60 -11.02 11.79
N ILE A 60 -4.74 -10.38 12.97
CA ILE A 60 -6.00 -9.80 13.42
C ILE A 60 -6.43 -8.69 12.47
N PHE A 61 -5.51 -7.82 12.08
CA PHE A 61 -5.77 -6.74 11.14
C PHE A 61 -6.27 -7.27 9.78
N GLU A 62 -5.65 -8.31 9.22
CA GLU A 62 -6.11 -8.97 7.98
C GLU A 62 -7.51 -9.55 8.14
N THR A 63 -7.75 -10.32 9.22
CA THR A 63 -9.03 -10.98 9.47
C THR A 63 -10.19 -9.98 9.63
N ILE A 64 -9.95 -8.87 10.31
CA ILE A 64 -10.98 -7.82 10.48
C ILE A 64 -11.26 -7.13 9.14
N ASN A 65 -10.23 -6.87 8.36
CA ASN A 65 -10.36 -6.16 7.08
C ASN A 65 -10.94 -7.03 5.95
N GLU A 66 -10.74 -8.34 5.98
CA GLU A 66 -11.40 -9.27 5.03
C GLU A 66 -12.93 -9.20 5.10
N ARG A 67 -13.50 -8.77 6.23
CA ARG A 67 -14.94 -8.61 6.44
C ARG A 67 -15.48 -7.23 6.09
N GLY A 68 -14.62 -6.29 5.69
CA GLY A 68 -14.95 -4.91 5.36
C GLY A 68 -14.69 -4.54 3.90
N VAL A 69 -14.31 -3.27 3.68
CA VAL A 69 -13.79 -2.81 2.37
C VAL A 69 -12.44 -3.49 2.17
N GLY A 70 -12.33 -4.35 1.15
CA GLY A 70 -11.15 -5.18 0.90
C GLY A 70 -9.85 -4.37 0.97
N LEU A 71 -8.86 -4.93 1.66
CA LEU A 71 -7.54 -4.32 1.75
C LEU A 71 -6.91 -4.20 0.35
N ASN A 72 -6.21 -3.10 0.15
CA ASN A 72 -5.36 -2.92 -1.02
C ASN A 72 -4.29 -4.04 -1.02
N PRO A 73 -4.13 -4.80 -2.14
CA PRO A 73 -3.11 -5.85 -2.25
C PRO A 73 -1.69 -5.39 -1.90
N MET A 74 -1.36 -4.10 -2.06
CA MET A 74 -0.08 -3.54 -1.60
C MET A 74 0.07 -3.57 -0.09
N ASP A 75 -1.00 -3.24 0.66
CA ASP A 75 -0.98 -3.28 2.12
C ASP A 75 -0.90 -4.71 2.63
N LEU A 76 -1.58 -5.64 1.95
CA LEU A 76 -1.51 -7.07 2.24
C LEU A 76 -0.11 -7.64 2.00
N LEU A 77 0.52 -7.32 0.86
CA LEU A 77 1.90 -7.72 0.57
C LEU A 77 2.87 -7.14 1.58
N LYS A 78 2.72 -5.86 1.94
CA LYS A 78 3.48 -5.25 3.01
C LYS A 78 3.40 -6.07 4.29
N ASN A 79 2.19 -6.46 4.71
CA ASN A 79 1.98 -7.24 5.91
C ASN A 79 2.66 -8.62 5.83
N LEU A 80 2.58 -9.30 4.68
CA LEU A 80 3.28 -10.57 4.46
C LEU A 80 4.79 -10.44 4.67
N LEU A 81 5.40 -9.38 4.12
CA LEU A 81 6.83 -9.11 4.26
C LEU A 81 7.21 -8.75 5.71
N PHE A 82 6.42 -7.90 6.35
CA PHE A 82 6.72 -7.42 7.71
C PHE A 82 6.55 -8.49 8.79
N ARG A 83 5.84 -9.57 8.50
CA ARG A 83 5.79 -10.76 9.36
C ARG A 83 7.10 -11.55 9.39
N GLN A 84 7.96 -11.37 8.40
CA GLN A 84 9.18 -12.17 8.24
C GLN A 84 10.40 -11.55 8.93
N VAL A 85 10.24 -10.38 9.57
CA VAL A 85 11.35 -9.65 10.18
C VAL A 85 11.13 -9.40 11.67
N ASP A 86 12.23 -9.38 12.41
CA ASP A 86 12.24 -9.06 13.83
C ASP A 86 12.03 -7.55 14.07
N ARG A 87 11.75 -7.21 15.34
CA ARG A 87 11.55 -5.81 15.76
C ARG A 87 12.72 -4.89 15.38
N ASN A 88 13.93 -5.38 15.43
CA ASN A 88 15.13 -4.60 15.10
C ASN A 88 15.20 -4.23 13.61
N ASP A 89 14.75 -5.13 12.75
CA ASP A 89 14.80 -5.00 11.30
C ASP A 89 13.55 -4.32 10.72
N PHE A 90 12.50 -4.22 11.54
CA PHE A 90 11.22 -3.66 11.11
C PHE A 90 11.35 -2.25 10.51
N ASN A 91 12.11 -1.37 11.17
CA ASN A 91 12.30 0.00 10.68
C ASN A 91 13.10 0.06 9.38
N SER A 92 14.07 -0.83 9.20
CA SER A 92 14.87 -0.92 7.97
C SER A 92 14.01 -1.38 6.80
N LEU A 93 13.21 -2.43 6.98
CA LEU A 93 12.28 -2.91 5.95
C LEU A 93 11.21 -1.85 5.63
N LYS A 94 10.70 -1.16 6.66
CA LYS A 94 9.76 -0.05 6.49
C LYS A 94 10.33 1.07 5.63
N SER A 95 11.58 1.45 5.85
CA SER A 95 12.26 2.48 5.05
C SER A 95 12.38 2.07 3.59
N LYS A 96 12.78 0.83 3.30
CA LYS A 96 12.84 0.29 1.93
C LYS A 96 11.45 0.28 1.27
N TRP A 97 10.43 -0.19 1.97
CA TRP A 97 9.06 -0.16 1.47
C TRP A 97 8.57 1.26 1.17
N GLN A 98 8.86 2.21 2.05
CA GLN A 98 8.54 3.61 1.81
C GLN A 98 9.26 4.17 0.57
N THR A 99 10.51 3.78 0.33
CA THR A 99 11.26 4.14 -0.88
C THR A 99 10.54 3.64 -2.13
N LEU A 100 10.07 2.38 -2.16
CA LEU A 100 9.29 1.83 -3.26
C LEU A 100 8.02 2.65 -3.53
N ILE A 101 7.23 2.92 -2.49
CA ILE A 101 5.97 3.66 -2.62
C ILE A 101 6.22 5.09 -3.12
N GLN A 102 7.18 5.79 -2.52
CA GLN A 102 7.55 7.15 -2.93
C GLN A 102 8.06 7.22 -4.38
N LEU A 103 8.82 6.20 -4.80
CA LEU A 103 9.31 6.11 -6.18
C LEU A 103 8.15 6.02 -7.18
N LEU A 104 7.15 5.20 -6.90
CA LEU A 104 5.96 5.04 -7.75
C LEU A 104 5.09 6.32 -7.71
N GLU A 105 4.79 6.85 -6.52
CA GLU A 105 3.97 8.06 -6.34
C GLU A 105 4.58 9.28 -7.03
N LYS A 106 5.90 9.47 -6.90
CA LYS A 106 6.63 10.59 -7.53
C LYS A 106 6.53 10.56 -9.07
N ASN A 107 6.35 9.39 -9.64
CA ASN A 107 6.20 9.20 -11.08
C ASN A 107 4.73 9.03 -11.52
N ASN A 108 3.76 9.29 -10.63
CA ASN A 108 2.31 9.11 -10.86
C ASN A 108 1.91 7.68 -11.26
N GLU A 109 2.71 6.68 -10.82
CA GLU A 109 2.44 5.28 -11.10
C GLU A 109 1.57 4.64 -10.02
N LYS A 110 0.60 3.84 -10.46
CA LYS A 110 -0.29 3.11 -9.56
C LYS A 110 0.43 1.86 -9.02
N PRO A 111 0.61 1.72 -7.69
CA PRO A 111 1.34 0.59 -7.11
C PRO A 111 0.78 -0.78 -7.51
N LEU A 112 -0.55 -0.94 -7.63
CA LEU A 112 -1.16 -2.20 -8.05
C LEU A 112 -0.87 -2.55 -9.50
N ARG A 113 -0.91 -1.54 -10.39
CA ARG A 113 -0.54 -1.72 -11.79
C ARG A 113 0.92 -2.16 -11.92
N PHE A 114 1.81 -1.52 -11.17
CA PHE A 114 3.21 -1.93 -11.10
C PHE A 114 3.36 -3.38 -10.62
N LEU A 115 2.73 -3.77 -9.49
CA LEU A 115 2.79 -5.14 -8.97
C LEU A 115 2.32 -6.18 -9.98
N ARG A 116 1.25 -5.87 -10.69
CA ARG A 116 0.74 -6.75 -11.74
C ARG A 116 1.80 -7.01 -12.81
N TYR A 117 2.43 -5.97 -13.33
CA TYR A 117 3.49 -6.11 -14.32
C TYR A 117 4.76 -6.76 -13.75
N PHE A 118 5.11 -6.46 -12.50
CA PHE A 118 6.21 -7.11 -11.80
C PHE A 118 6.01 -8.63 -11.73
N ILE A 119 4.83 -9.08 -11.32
CA ILE A 119 4.50 -10.52 -11.26
C ILE A 119 4.62 -11.15 -12.65
N MET A 120 3.98 -10.56 -13.65
CA MET A 120 3.96 -11.10 -15.01
C MET A 120 5.32 -11.12 -15.69
N SER A 121 6.24 -10.22 -15.33
CA SER A 121 7.58 -10.15 -15.91
C SER A 121 8.60 -11.06 -15.23
N ASN A 122 8.41 -11.38 -13.95
CA ASN A 122 9.40 -12.11 -13.18
C ASN A 122 8.99 -13.56 -12.86
N TYR A 123 7.70 -13.90 -12.96
CA TYR A 123 7.17 -15.19 -12.51
C TYR A 123 6.19 -15.79 -13.51
N LYS A 124 6.03 -17.12 -13.46
CA LYS A 124 4.98 -17.79 -14.22
C LYS A 124 3.62 -17.50 -13.57
N VAL A 125 2.69 -17.01 -14.36
CA VAL A 125 1.33 -16.74 -13.94
C VAL A 125 0.40 -17.73 -14.63
N ASN A 126 -0.16 -18.66 -13.86
CA ASN A 126 -1.24 -19.52 -14.33
C ASN A 126 -2.50 -19.13 -13.55
N ASN A 127 -3.43 -18.45 -14.19
CA ASN A 127 -4.72 -18.19 -13.58
C ASN A 127 -5.65 -19.43 -13.74
N GLN A 128 -6.80 -19.42 -13.05
CA GLN A 128 -7.79 -20.49 -13.12
C GLN A 128 -8.38 -20.71 -14.51
N ARG A 129 -8.15 -19.77 -15.45
CA ARG A 129 -8.62 -19.82 -16.85
C ARG A 129 -7.55 -20.25 -17.83
N GLY A 130 -6.34 -20.58 -17.37
CA GLY A 130 -5.21 -20.90 -18.23
C GLY A 130 -4.59 -19.70 -18.95
N GLU A 131 -4.96 -18.47 -18.56
CA GLU A 131 -4.39 -17.25 -19.12
C GLU A 131 -3.10 -16.88 -18.36
N GLU A 132 -2.08 -16.43 -19.07
CA GLU A 132 -0.82 -15.94 -18.48
C GLU A 132 -0.94 -14.50 -17.92
N VAL A 133 -2.14 -14.12 -17.47
CA VAL A 133 -2.45 -12.76 -17.00
C VAL A 133 -3.01 -12.82 -15.58
N ILE A 134 -2.56 -11.92 -14.72
CA ILE A 134 -3.10 -11.72 -13.37
C ILE A 134 -3.89 -10.42 -13.30
N ARG A 135 -5.01 -10.42 -12.60
CA ARG A 135 -5.80 -9.22 -12.31
C ARG A 135 -5.42 -8.63 -10.97
N GLU A 136 -5.71 -7.34 -10.76
CA GLU A 136 -5.35 -6.65 -9.50
C GLU A 136 -5.96 -7.32 -8.27
N GLU A 137 -7.20 -7.81 -8.34
CA GLU A 137 -7.89 -8.54 -7.26
C GLU A 137 -7.32 -9.93 -6.96
N GLU A 138 -6.52 -10.48 -7.89
CA GLU A 138 -5.90 -11.80 -7.76
C GLU A 138 -4.48 -11.72 -7.18
N ILE A 139 -3.86 -10.53 -7.13
CA ILE A 139 -2.48 -10.31 -6.72
C ILE A 139 -2.20 -10.91 -5.33
N TYR A 140 -3.05 -10.60 -4.34
CA TYR A 140 -2.85 -11.15 -3.00
C TYR A 140 -2.94 -12.67 -2.96
N LYS A 141 -3.98 -13.23 -3.60
CA LYS A 141 -4.16 -14.69 -3.69
C LYS A 141 -2.99 -15.38 -4.39
N TRP A 142 -2.38 -14.68 -5.35
CA TRP A 142 -1.18 -15.17 -6.01
C TRP A 142 0.01 -15.23 -5.04
N PHE A 143 0.25 -14.17 -4.26
CA PHE A 143 1.37 -14.11 -3.30
C PHE A 143 1.28 -15.16 -2.18
N ILE A 144 0.10 -15.54 -1.73
CA ILE A 144 -0.08 -16.52 -0.63
C ILE A 144 -0.07 -17.98 -1.09
N LYS A 145 0.01 -18.28 -2.38
CA LYS A 145 0.13 -19.65 -2.86
C LYS A 145 1.52 -20.20 -2.56
N THR A 146 1.58 -21.43 -2.03
CA THR A 146 2.84 -22.08 -1.61
C THR A 146 3.90 -22.08 -2.72
N GLU A 147 3.49 -22.40 -3.96
CA GLU A 147 4.38 -22.38 -5.12
C GLU A 147 4.97 -20.98 -5.40
N ASN A 148 4.19 -19.91 -5.21
CA ASN A 148 4.62 -18.54 -5.48
C ASN A 148 5.44 -17.98 -4.31
N ILE A 149 5.14 -18.37 -3.07
CA ILE A 149 5.98 -18.08 -1.91
C ILE A 149 7.40 -18.63 -2.14
N ALA A 150 7.49 -19.87 -2.60
CA ALA A 150 8.77 -20.50 -2.90
C ALA A 150 9.52 -19.79 -4.05
N GLN A 151 8.83 -19.37 -5.11
CA GLN A 151 9.43 -18.65 -6.22
C GLN A 151 9.89 -17.24 -5.82
N CYS A 152 9.08 -16.50 -5.07
CA CYS A 152 9.40 -15.16 -4.60
C CYS A 152 10.45 -15.16 -3.49
N ASN A 153 10.52 -16.24 -2.73
CA ASN A 153 11.41 -16.42 -1.57
C ASN A 153 11.32 -15.29 -0.51
N TYR A 154 10.23 -14.55 -0.50
CA TYR A 154 10.06 -13.37 0.35
C TYR A 154 9.97 -13.71 1.85
N GLU A 155 9.58 -14.94 2.20
CA GLU A 155 9.54 -15.40 3.60
C GLU A 155 10.93 -15.59 4.19
N LYS A 156 11.89 -16.01 3.38
CA LYS A 156 13.27 -16.23 3.82
C LYS A 156 14.15 -15.00 3.59
N GLN A 157 13.86 -14.24 2.55
CA GLN A 157 14.66 -13.09 2.10
C GLN A 157 13.79 -11.86 1.83
N PRO A 158 13.09 -11.32 2.88
CA PRO A 158 12.17 -10.20 2.70
C PRO A 158 12.86 -8.91 2.23
N PHE A 159 14.10 -8.66 2.62
CA PHE A 159 14.87 -7.48 2.20
C PHE A 159 15.23 -7.54 0.73
N GLU A 160 15.76 -8.67 0.29
CA GLU A 160 16.14 -8.92 -1.11
C GLU A 160 14.91 -8.84 -2.02
N PHE A 161 13.77 -9.33 -1.55
CA PHE A 161 12.54 -9.22 -2.29
C PHE A 161 12.07 -7.76 -2.45
N VAL A 162 12.18 -6.93 -1.41
CA VAL A 162 11.86 -5.50 -1.52
C VAL A 162 12.87 -4.77 -2.41
N ASP A 163 14.16 -5.14 -2.35
CA ASP A 163 15.18 -4.59 -3.25
C ASP A 163 14.88 -4.94 -4.72
N LEU A 164 14.45 -6.17 -4.98
CA LEU A 164 14.00 -6.60 -6.31
C LEU A 164 12.79 -5.78 -6.78
N LEU A 165 11.81 -5.51 -5.90
CA LEU A 165 10.68 -4.63 -6.21
C LEU A 165 11.14 -3.22 -6.58
N ILE A 166 12.08 -2.64 -5.84
CA ILE A 166 12.62 -1.29 -6.10
C ILE A 166 13.38 -1.25 -7.44
N GLU A 167 14.21 -2.24 -7.73
CA GLU A 167 14.92 -2.35 -9.01
C GLU A 167 13.95 -2.44 -10.19
N ASN A 168 12.95 -3.31 -10.07
CA ASN A 168 11.93 -3.44 -11.12
C ASN A 168 11.07 -2.18 -11.27
N ALA A 169 10.78 -1.47 -10.17
CA ALA A 169 10.05 -0.19 -10.24
C ALA A 169 10.86 0.87 -10.98
N ASN A 170 12.17 0.96 -10.76
CA ASN A 170 13.03 1.86 -11.54
C ASN A 170 13.04 1.48 -13.03
N SER A 171 13.18 0.21 -13.35
CA SER A 171 13.16 -0.28 -14.74
C SER A 171 11.82 -0.01 -15.41
N TYR A 172 10.72 -0.23 -14.69
CA TYR A 172 9.35 0.05 -15.13
C TYR A 172 9.14 1.54 -15.44
N ILE A 173 9.58 2.42 -14.54
CA ILE A 173 9.49 3.87 -14.72
C ILE A 173 10.36 4.33 -15.88
N ASN A 174 11.58 3.82 -16.01
CA ASN A 174 12.48 4.13 -17.10
C ASN A 174 11.89 3.73 -18.44
N PHE A 175 11.24 2.56 -18.53
CA PHE A 175 10.54 2.11 -19.72
C PHE A 175 9.51 3.15 -20.19
N PHE A 176 8.64 3.63 -19.30
CA PHE A 176 7.64 4.65 -19.66
C PHE A 176 8.22 6.04 -19.96
N LYS A 177 9.49 6.28 -19.61
CA LYS A 177 10.23 7.48 -19.99
C LYS A 177 11.04 7.33 -21.29
N GLY A 178 10.95 6.18 -21.95
CA GLY A 178 11.75 5.88 -23.12
C GLY A 178 13.24 5.70 -22.82
N LEU A 179 13.57 5.22 -21.59
CA LEU A 179 14.92 5.04 -21.12
C LEU A 179 15.28 3.55 -20.98
N ASN A 180 16.56 3.23 -21.17
CA ASN A 180 17.14 1.94 -20.78
C ASN A 180 17.14 1.74 -19.26
N LYS A 181 17.44 0.51 -18.78
CA LYS A 181 17.57 0.22 -17.35
C LYS A 181 18.58 1.11 -16.64
N ASP A 182 19.67 1.47 -17.30
CA ASP A 182 20.72 2.36 -16.80
C ASP A 182 20.38 3.85 -16.84
N GLY A 183 19.16 4.20 -17.31
CA GLY A 183 18.68 5.58 -17.44
C GLY A 183 19.16 6.30 -18.70
N THR A 184 19.88 5.65 -19.59
CA THR A 184 20.24 6.23 -20.89
C THR A 184 19.06 6.26 -21.86
N LYS A 185 19.01 7.26 -22.75
CA LYS A 185 17.92 7.40 -23.72
C LYS A 185 17.89 6.24 -24.71
N ASN A 186 16.69 5.67 -24.90
CA ASN A 186 16.44 4.64 -25.91
C ASN A 186 15.40 5.14 -26.92
N VAL A 187 15.84 5.43 -28.13
CA VAL A 187 14.99 6.00 -29.19
C VAL A 187 13.83 5.07 -29.55
N ASN A 188 14.04 3.77 -29.55
CA ASN A 188 13.00 2.80 -29.88
C ASN A 188 11.91 2.75 -28.79
N LEU A 189 12.30 2.75 -27.51
CA LEU A 189 11.37 2.81 -26.39
C LEU A 189 10.62 4.14 -26.37
N ASP A 190 11.33 5.26 -26.59
CA ASP A 190 10.72 6.59 -26.65
C ASP A 190 9.65 6.67 -27.76
N ASN A 191 9.91 6.05 -28.91
CA ASN A 191 8.93 5.98 -29.99
C ASN A 191 7.72 5.10 -29.63
N ILE A 192 7.93 3.95 -28.99
CA ILE A 192 6.84 3.06 -28.54
C ILE A 192 5.94 3.79 -27.55
N VAL A 193 6.53 4.48 -26.57
CA VAL A 193 5.78 5.22 -25.54
C VAL A 193 4.97 6.38 -26.13
N LYS A 194 5.46 7.01 -27.21
CA LYS A 194 4.72 8.09 -27.91
C LYS A 194 3.58 7.60 -28.79
N LEU A 195 3.60 6.34 -29.20
CA LEU A 195 2.58 5.72 -30.06
C LEU A 195 1.43 5.06 -29.27
N GLY A 196 1.61 4.77 -27.98
CA GLY A 196 0.65 4.11 -27.08
C GLY A 196 -0.01 5.05 -26.13
#